data_78eff6d833c124f44ebf57b4beed0f1b
#
_entry.id   78eff6d833c124f44ebf57b4beed0f1b
#
_cell.length_a   1.000
_cell.length_b   1.000
_cell.length_c   1.000
_cell.angle_alpha   90.00
_cell.angle_beta   90.00
_cell.angle_gamma   90.00
#
_symmetry.space_group_name_H-M   'P 1'
#
loop_
_entity.id
_entity.type
_entity.pdbx_description
1 polymer ?
#
loop_
_entity_poly.entity_id
_entity_poly.type
_entity_poly.pdbx_seq_one_letter_code
_entity_poly.pdbx_strand_id
1 'polypeptide(L)'
;PGYALASSTGTIDMLQGRFITDQDVSRAGSVIVISEKLADDLFPNQTAVGQDLRVELSSGGMETLRIVGVYDSPEQQESAMMFGTGLATDAYIPLTAAYELTDSYPDGYLQFTVAAKEDVDYRDFSVRTQDYFNSRYYADNPNIQCMTQSMDSMLDQVNSMMNTLSIAIAVIAGISLLVGGIGVMNIMLVSVTERTREIGIR
;
A
#
# COMPACT_ATOMS: atom_id res chain seq x y z
N PRO A 1 -16.90 16.39 -13.50
CA PRO A 1 -15.60 16.10 -12.88
C PRO A 1 -15.63 14.63 -12.51
N GLY A 2 -14.97 13.82 -13.39
CA GLY A 2 -14.92 12.39 -13.20
C GLY A 2 -14.33 12.07 -11.85
N TYR A 3 -15.06 11.38 -11.03
CA TYR A 3 -14.51 10.66 -9.92
C TYR A 3 -13.85 9.42 -10.52
N ALA A 4 -12.71 9.65 -11.16
CA ALA A 4 -11.79 8.57 -11.28
C ALA A 4 -11.48 8.19 -9.84
N LEU A 5 -11.92 7.04 -9.40
CA LEU A 5 -11.09 6.21 -8.58
C LEU A 5 -9.86 5.95 -9.44
N ALA A 6 -9.11 7.06 -9.65
CA ALA A 6 -7.79 6.96 -10.16
C ALA A 6 -7.11 6.13 -9.12
N SER A 7 -7.09 4.87 -9.35
CA SER A 7 -5.81 4.31 -9.66
C SER A 7 -4.71 4.93 -8.82
N SER A 8 -4.76 4.77 -7.52
CA SER A 8 -3.52 4.60 -6.76
C SER A 8 -2.75 3.36 -7.27
N THR A 9 -3.28 2.67 -8.27
CA THR A 9 -2.83 1.37 -8.76
C THR A 9 -2.53 1.34 -10.26
N GLY A 10 -2.34 2.48 -10.92
CA GLY A 10 -2.07 2.47 -12.36
C GLY A 10 -3.33 2.36 -13.22
N THR A 11 -3.15 2.17 -14.50
CA THR A 11 -4.23 1.97 -15.47
C THR A 11 -4.88 0.61 -15.21
N ILE A 12 -6.19 0.58 -14.99
CA ILE A 12 -6.95 -0.67 -14.91
C ILE A 12 -7.12 -1.19 -16.34
N ASP A 13 -6.50 -2.32 -16.64
CA ASP A 13 -6.63 -2.96 -17.93
C ASP A 13 -7.92 -3.79 -17.98
N MET A 14 -8.80 -3.43 -18.91
CA MET A 14 -10.08 -4.12 -19.10
C MET A 14 -9.90 -5.30 -20.05
N LEU A 15 -10.22 -6.50 -19.57
CA LEU A 15 -10.20 -7.73 -20.38
C LEU A 15 -11.49 -7.91 -21.19
N GLN A 16 -12.62 -7.58 -20.59
CA GLN A 16 -13.93 -7.71 -21.22
C GLN A 16 -14.86 -6.58 -20.80
N GLY A 17 -15.75 -6.16 -21.69
CA GLY A 17 -16.77 -5.16 -21.38
C GLY A 17 -16.23 -3.74 -21.25
N ARG A 18 -16.72 -3.00 -20.27
CA ARG A 18 -16.36 -1.61 -20.00
C ARG A 18 -16.23 -1.33 -18.52
N PHE A 19 -15.48 -0.28 -18.17
CA PHE A 19 -15.45 0.23 -16.81
C PHE A 19 -16.68 1.09 -16.48
N ILE A 20 -16.81 1.50 -15.23
CA ILE A 20 -17.86 2.40 -14.73
C ILE A 20 -17.76 3.76 -15.44
N THR A 21 -18.87 4.26 -15.94
CA THR A 21 -18.96 5.55 -16.62
C THR A 21 -19.55 6.63 -15.70
N ASP A 22 -19.33 7.90 -16.07
CA ASP A 22 -19.96 9.05 -15.38
C ASP A 22 -21.50 8.94 -15.35
N GLN A 23 -22.07 8.28 -16.36
CA GLN A 23 -23.51 8.04 -16.41
C GLN A 23 -23.96 7.02 -15.36
N ASP A 24 -23.18 5.97 -15.14
CA ASP A 24 -23.46 4.97 -14.10
C ASP A 24 -23.38 5.63 -12.71
N VAL A 25 -22.37 6.49 -12.49
CA VAL A 25 -22.22 7.24 -11.24
C VAL A 25 -23.37 8.23 -11.05
N SER A 26 -23.75 8.99 -12.09
CA SER A 26 -24.79 10.03 -11.96
C SER A 26 -26.19 9.47 -11.71
N ARG A 27 -26.43 8.22 -12.11
CA ARG A 27 -27.73 7.53 -11.98
C ARG A 27 -27.77 6.50 -10.87
N ALA A 28 -26.71 6.39 -10.06
CA ALA A 28 -26.55 5.32 -9.08
C ALA A 28 -26.83 3.93 -9.70
N GLY A 29 -26.26 3.68 -10.89
CA GLY A 29 -26.53 2.47 -11.66
C GLY A 29 -26.14 1.21 -10.90
N SER A 30 -27.03 0.21 -10.85
CA SER A 30 -26.78 -1.11 -10.25
C SER A 30 -25.87 -1.96 -11.14
N VAL A 31 -24.65 -1.48 -11.38
CA VAL A 31 -23.64 -2.12 -12.21
C VAL A 31 -22.38 -2.46 -11.38
N ILE A 32 -21.67 -3.49 -11.80
CA ILE A 32 -20.44 -3.95 -11.15
C ILE A 32 -19.39 -4.32 -12.20
N VAL A 33 -18.13 -4.00 -11.91
CA VAL A 33 -16.96 -4.45 -12.66
C VAL A 33 -16.18 -5.36 -11.72
N ILE A 34 -15.86 -6.57 -12.16
CA ILE A 34 -15.23 -7.60 -11.33
C ILE A 34 -13.83 -7.95 -11.84
N SER A 35 -12.99 -8.50 -10.97
CA SER A 35 -11.67 -9.02 -11.34
C SER A 35 -11.80 -10.29 -12.20
N GLU A 36 -10.77 -10.60 -13.00
CA GLU A 36 -10.69 -11.85 -13.76
C GLU A 36 -10.81 -13.05 -12.83
N LYS A 37 -10.10 -13.04 -11.71
CA LYS A 37 -10.14 -14.10 -10.71
C LYS A 37 -11.56 -14.35 -10.20
N LEU A 38 -12.29 -13.30 -9.84
CA LEU A 38 -13.68 -13.45 -9.38
C LEU A 38 -14.62 -13.91 -10.50
N ALA A 39 -14.35 -13.48 -11.74
CA ALA A 39 -15.11 -13.92 -12.90
C ALA A 39 -14.93 -15.43 -13.16
N ASP A 40 -13.71 -15.95 -13.06
CA ASP A 40 -13.39 -17.36 -13.24
C ASP A 40 -13.97 -18.24 -12.11
N ASP A 41 -13.92 -17.73 -10.88
CA ASP A 41 -14.48 -18.44 -9.71
C ASP A 41 -16.00 -18.57 -9.76
N LEU A 42 -16.70 -17.52 -10.21
CA LEU A 42 -18.17 -17.48 -10.23
C LEU A 42 -18.79 -18.01 -11.54
N PHE A 43 -18.10 -17.82 -12.67
CA PHE A 43 -18.62 -18.15 -14.00
C PHE A 43 -17.62 -19.00 -14.82
N PRO A 44 -17.20 -20.18 -14.31
CA PRO A 44 -16.25 -21.02 -14.99
C PRO A 44 -16.78 -21.41 -16.39
N ASN A 45 -15.99 -21.11 -17.43
CA ASN A 45 -16.32 -21.38 -18.83
C ASN A 45 -17.53 -20.60 -19.39
N GLN A 46 -17.92 -19.48 -18.79
CA GLN A 46 -18.99 -18.60 -19.26
C GLN A 46 -18.50 -17.16 -19.32
N THR A 47 -19.13 -16.35 -20.17
CA THR A 47 -18.88 -14.90 -20.17
C THR A 47 -19.57 -14.27 -18.96
N ALA A 48 -18.80 -13.65 -18.07
CA ALA A 48 -19.33 -12.97 -16.89
C ALA A 48 -20.06 -11.66 -17.24
N VAL A 49 -19.60 -10.94 -18.28
CA VAL A 49 -20.22 -9.69 -18.71
C VAL A 49 -21.66 -9.91 -19.17
N GLY A 50 -22.58 -9.10 -18.61
CA GLY A 50 -24.01 -9.19 -18.87
C GLY A 50 -24.77 -10.14 -17.93
N GLN A 51 -24.08 -10.87 -17.05
CA GLN A 51 -24.72 -11.64 -15.99
C GLN A 51 -25.08 -10.78 -14.80
N ASP A 52 -26.04 -11.23 -14.02
CA ASP A 52 -26.47 -10.58 -12.80
C ASP A 52 -25.79 -11.25 -11.60
N LEU A 53 -25.10 -10.46 -10.79
CA LEU A 53 -24.41 -10.91 -9.59
C LEU A 53 -25.22 -10.47 -8.35
N ARG A 54 -25.53 -11.43 -7.49
CA ARG A 54 -26.18 -11.15 -6.21
C ARG A 54 -25.13 -10.93 -5.14
N VAL A 55 -25.17 -9.77 -4.51
CA VAL A 55 -24.21 -9.34 -3.49
C VAL A 55 -24.93 -9.20 -2.15
N GLU A 56 -24.36 -9.75 -1.10
CA GLU A 56 -24.82 -9.53 0.26
C GLU A 56 -24.15 -8.30 0.86
N LEU A 57 -24.94 -7.39 1.37
CA LEU A 57 -24.46 -6.18 2.02
C LEU A 57 -24.15 -6.43 3.50
N SER A 58 -23.24 -5.65 4.06
CA SER A 58 -22.90 -5.72 5.50
C SER A 58 -24.11 -5.51 6.42
N SER A 59 -25.15 -4.84 5.91
CA SER A 59 -26.45 -4.64 6.58
C SER A 59 -27.35 -5.89 6.57
N GLY A 60 -26.96 -6.97 5.87
CA GLY A 60 -27.73 -8.19 5.67
C GLY A 60 -28.74 -8.14 4.51
N GLY A 61 -28.76 -7.06 3.74
CA GLY A 61 -29.54 -6.93 2.51
C GLY A 61 -28.89 -7.70 1.36
N MET A 62 -29.73 -8.14 0.40
CA MET A 62 -29.26 -8.79 -0.83
C MET A 62 -29.59 -7.87 -2.01
N GLU A 63 -28.60 -7.51 -2.79
CA GLU A 63 -28.76 -6.68 -3.98
C GLU A 63 -28.25 -7.37 -5.24
N THR A 64 -28.87 -7.03 -6.38
CA THR A 64 -28.49 -7.61 -7.66
C THR A 64 -27.82 -6.54 -8.52
N LEU A 65 -26.57 -6.77 -8.86
CA LEU A 65 -25.77 -5.88 -9.70
C LEU A 65 -25.44 -6.56 -11.02
N ARG A 66 -25.52 -5.79 -12.11
CA ARG A 66 -25.19 -6.30 -13.44
C ARG A 66 -23.72 -6.15 -13.75
N ILE A 67 -23.06 -7.24 -14.12
CA ILE A 67 -21.65 -7.24 -14.50
C ILE A 67 -21.52 -6.54 -15.86
N VAL A 68 -20.79 -5.41 -15.92
CA VAL A 68 -20.54 -4.62 -17.13
C VAL A 68 -19.12 -4.73 -17.66
N GLY A 69 -18.21 -5.28 -16.86
CA GLY A 69 -16.83 -5.48 -17.27
C GLY A 69 -16.07 -6.43 -16.35
N VAL A 70 -14.97 -6.96 -16.91
CA VAL A 70 -13.98 -7.76 -16.21
C VAL A 70 -12.62 -7.10 -16.43
N TYR A 71 -11.87 -6.87 -15.36
CA TYR A 71 -10.56 -6.25 -15.41
C TYR A 71 -9.46 -7.23 -15.01
N ASP A 72 -8.25 -6.99 -15.56
CA ASP A 72 -7.06 -7.72 -15.17
C ASP A 72 -6.63 -7.33 -13.75
N SER A 73 -6.47 -8.34 -12.90
CA SER A 73 -6.02 -8.19 -11.52
C SER A 73 -4.59 -8.71 -11.42
N PRO A 74 -3.56 -7.88 -11.66
CA PRO A 74 -2.19 -8.34 -11.60
C PRO A 74 -1.84 -8.83 -10.19
N GLU A 75 -1.07 -9.93 -10.11
CA GLU A 75 -0.61 -10.54 -8.85
C GLU A 75 0.12 -9.56 -7.89
N GLN A 76 0.54 -8.42 -8.42
CA GLN A 76 1.14 -7.33 -7.63
C GLN A 76 0.16 -6.67 -6.63
N GLN A 77 -1.15 -6.86 -6.80
CA GLN A 77 -2.14 -6.38 -5.82
C GLN A 77 -2.05 -7.13 -4.49
N GLU A 78 -1.59 -8.38 -4.47
CA GLU A 78 -1.32 -9.10 -3.23
C GLU A 78 -0.18 -8.47 -2.42
N SER A 79 0.83 -7.93 -3.10
CA SER A 79 1.93 -7.21 -2.47
C SER A 79 1.49 -5.89 -1.83
N ALA A 80 0.52 -5.21 -2.40
CA ALA A 80 -0.04 -3.97 -1.84
C ALA A 80 -0.79 -4.21 -0.52
N MET A 81 -1.43 -5.38 -0.35
CA MET A 81 -2.02 -5.79 0.93
C MET A 81 -0.96 -6.00 2.01
N MET A 82 0.17 -6.59 1.68
CA MET A 82 1.23 -6.92 2.63
C MET A 82 1.88 -5.66 3.22
N PHE A 83 1.87 -4.54 2.48
CA PHE A 83 2.42 -3.25 2.92
C PHE A 83 1.36 -2.24 3.37
N GLY A 84 0.07 -2.64 3.45
CA GLY A 84 -1.02 -1.79 3.91
C GLY A 84 -1.35 -0.60 3.00
N THR A 85 -0.89 -0.62 1.75
CA THR A 85 -1.03 0.49 0.80
C THR A 85 -2.19 0.33 -0.19
N GLY A 86 -2.84 -0.82 -0.21
CA GLY A 86 -3.99 -1.08 -1.07
C GLY A 86 -4.84 -2.23 -0.56
N LEU A 87 -6.14 -2.11 -0.70
CA LEU A 87 -7.07 -3.22 -0.55
C LEU A 87 -7.07 -3.98 -1.88
N ALA A 88 -6.84 -5.28 -1.87
CA ALA A 88 -7.19 -6.09 -3.03
C ALA A 88 -8.69 -5.92 -3.24
N THR A 89 -9.04 -5.41 -4.39
CA THR A 89 -10.42 -5.14 -4.73
C THR A 89 -10.82 -6.15 -5.78
N ASP A 90 -11.75 -7.02 -5.44
CA ASP A 90 -12.27 -7.99 -6.41
C ASP A 90 -13.38 -7.40 -7.28
N ALA A 91 -13.91 -6.25 -6.90
CA ALA A 91 -14.99 -5.61 -7.64
C ALA A 91 -15.05 -4.10 -7.41
N TYR A 92 -15.55 -3.38 -8.41
CA TYR A 92 -15.85 -1.95 -8.38
C TYR A 92 -17.32 -1.71 -8.66
N ILE A 93 -17.96 -0.83 -7.88
CA ILE A 93 -19.32 -0.34 -8.10
C ILE A 93 -19.34 1.19 -8.17
N PRO A 94 -20.34 1.82 -8.79
CA PRO A 94 -20.48 3.27 -8.73
C PRO A 94 -20.58 3.76 -7.29
N LEU A 95 -19.87 4.84 -6.96
CA LEU A 95 -19.85 5.40 -5.61
C LEU A 95 -21.25 5.79 -5.11
N THR A 96 -22.04 6.35 -5.97
CA THR A 96 -23.45 6.74 -5.67
C THR A 96 -24.34 5.52 -5.41
N ALA A 97 -24.14 4.43 -6.16
CA ALA A 97 -24.81 3.18 -5.88
C ALA A 97 -24.37 2.61 -4.51
N ALA A 98 -23.09 2.70 -4.16
CA ALA A 98 -22.61 2.28 -2.85
C ALA A 98 -23.29 3.05 -1.70
N TYR A 99 -23.50 4.35 -1.86
CA TYR A 99 -24.20 5.17 -0.87
C TYR A 99 -25.66 4.76 -0.71
N GLU A 100 -26.36 4.50 -1.82
CA GLU A 100 -27.75 4.02 -1.78
C GLU A 100 -27.87 2.65 -1.14
N LEU A 101 -26.93 1.73 -1.47
CA LEU A 101 -26.92 0.37 -0.93
C LEU A 101 -26.60 0.31 0.57
N THR A 102 -25.80 1.23 1.07
CA THR A 102 -25.39 1.25 2.49
C THR A 102 -26.22 2.23 3.34
N ASP A 103 -27.10 2.99 2.74
CA ASP A 103 -27.84 4.12 3.35
C ASP A 103 -26.88 5.06 4.14
N SER A 104 -25.68 5.22 3.59
CA SER A 104 -24.61 5.97 4.24
C SER A 104 -24.04 7.01 3.29
N TYR A 105 -24.44 8.26 3.49
CA TYR A 105 -23.88 9.42 2.79
C TYR A 105 -22.88 10.11 3.71
N PRO A 106 -21.56 9.88 3.53
CA PRO A 106 -20.58 10.52 4.39
C PRO A 106 -20.55 12.02 4.15
N ASP A 107 -20.44 12.79 5.21
CA ASP A 107 -20.29 14.26 5.15
C ASP A 107 -18.96 14.69 4.51
N GLY A 108 -18.09 13.73 4.22
CA GLY A 108 -16.78 13.93 3.60
C GLY A 108 -16.00 12.63 3.40
N TYR A 109 -14.81 12.75 2.85
CA TYR A 109 -13.90 11.63 2.64
C TYR A 109 -12.81 11.64 3.69
N LEU A 110 -12.57 10.51 4.35
CA LEU A 110 -11.47 10.34 5.30
C LEU A 110 -10.12 10.32 4.60
N GLN A 111 -10.10 9.89 3.34
CA GLN A 111 -8.90 9.76 2.53
C GLN A 111 -9.21 10.01 1.06
N PHE A 112 -8.31 10.66 0.37
CA PHE A 112 -8.34 10.81 -1.09
C PHE A 112 -6.91 10.78 -1.63
N THR A 113 -6.77 10.34 -2.86
CA THR A 113 -5.48 10.26 -3.53
C THR A 113 -5.36 11.39 -4.54
N VAL A 114 -4.20 12.03 -4.55
CA VAL A 114 -3.85 13.07 -5.52
C VAL A 114 -2.70 12.58 -6.38
N ALA A 115 -2.92 12.52 -7.68
CA ALA A 115 -1.88 12.16 -8.63
C ALA A 115 -1.13 13.42 -9.08
N ALA A 116 0.19 13.43 -8.88
CA ALA A 116 1.05 14.46 -9.42
C ALA A 116 1.41 14.15 -10.89
N LYS A 117 1.72 15.18 -11.67
CA LYS A 117 2.27 15.00 -13.03
C LYS A 117 3.71 14.48 -12.96
N GLU A 118 4.17 13.83 -14.02
CA GLU A 118 5.48 13.15 -14.09
C GLU A 118 6.70 14.05 -13.76
N ASP A 119 6.62 15.36 -14.02
CA ASP A 119 7.74 16.29 -13.85
C ASP A 119 7.73 17.02 -12.49
N VAL A 120 6.93 16.58 -11.53
CA VAL A 120 6.78 17.28 -10.23
C VAL A 120 7.58 16.56 -9.15
N ASP A 121 8.35 17.33 -8.37
CA ASP A 121 8.96 16.81 -7.14
C ASP A 121 7.86 16.42 -6.15
N TYR A 122 7.72 15.13 -5.91
CA TYR A 122 6.66 14.57 -5.05
C TYR A 122 6.74 15.06 -3.60
N ARG A 123 7.96 15.33 -3.10
CA ARG A 123 8.16 15.78 -1.73
C ARG A 123 7.66 17.23 -1.57
N ASP A 124 8.03 18.11 -2.48
CA ASP A 124 7.56 19.51 -2.49
C ASP A 124 6.04 19.58 -2.78
N PHE A 125 5.55 18.74 -3.69
CA PHE A 125 4.13 18.64 -3.99
C PHE A 125 3.31 18.17 -2.77
N SER A 126 3.82 17.18 -2.05
CA SER A 126 3.18 16.64 -0.84
C SER A 126 3.03 17.72 0.23
N VAL A 127 4.12 18.46 0.51
CA VAL A 127 4.11 19.57 1.49
C VAL A 127 3.12 20.66 1.08
N ARG A 128 3.20 21.12 -0.18
CA ARG A 128 2.29 22.16 -0.69
C ARG A 128 0.83 21.74 -0.67
N THR A 129 0.55 20.47 -0.97
CA THR A 129 -0.81 19.92 -0.92
C THR A 129 -1.33 19.91 0.52
N GLN A 130 -0.53 19.45 1.45
CA GLN A 130 -0.87 19.47 2.87
C GLN A 130 -1.14 20.89 3.39
N ASP A 131 -0.26 21.84 3.09
CA ASP A 131 -0.39 23.22 3.48
C ASP A 131 -1.62 23.88 2.87
N TYR A 132 -1.91 23.59 1.60
CA TYR A 132 -3.11 24.09 0.92
C TYR A 132 -4.39 23.66 1.62
N PHE A 133 -4.53 22.34 1.91
CA PHE A 133 -5.72 21.84 2.57
C PHE A 133 -5.84 22.34 4.00
N ASN A 134 -4.76 22.35 4.76
CA ASN A 134 -4.76 22.82 6.15
C ASN A 134 -5.08 24.31 6.24
N SER A 135 -4.49 25.14 5.38
CA SER A 135 -4.74 26.59 5.40
C SER A 135 -6.10 26.98 4.85
N ARG A 136 -6.64 26.21 3.88
CA ARG A 136 -7.87 26.57 3.19
C ARG A 136 -9.14 26.04 3.86
N TYR A 137 -9.06 24.83 4.42
CA TYR A 137 -10.25 24.12 4.91
C TYR A 137 -10.23 23.85 6.42
N TYR A 138 -9.05 23.82 7.03
CA TYR A 138 -8.90 23.43 8.43
C TYR A 138 -8.20 24.49 9.29
N ALA A 139 -7.99 25.71 8.77
CA ALA A 139 -7.30 26.79 9.50
C ALA A 139 -7.96 27.11 10.85
N ASP A 140 -9.28 27.02 10.92
CA ASP A 140 -10.05 27.34 12.13
C ASP A 140 -10.36 26.13 13.02
N ASN A 141 -9.86 24.93 12.65
CA ASN A 141 -10.14 23.71 13.40
C ASN A 141 -8.84 23.03 13.88
N PRO A 142 -8.43 23.25 15.12
CA PRO A 142 -7.16 22.68 15.63
C PRO A 142 -7.20 21.14 15.81
N ASN A 143 -8.37 20.52 15.74
CA ASN A 143 -8.55 19.09 15.96
C ASN A 143 -8.51 18.27 14.68
N ILE A 144 -8.53 18.91 13.52
CA ILE A 144 -8.53 18.24 12.21
C ILE A 144 -7.36 18.79 11.40
N GLN A 145 -6.54 17.86 10.89
CA GLN A 145 -5.43 18.18 10.01
C GLN A 145 -5.42 17.24 8.81
N CYS A 146 -5.17 17.79 7.65
CA CYS A 146 -4.85 16.99 6.47
C CYS A 146 -3.39 16.55 6.57
N MET A 147 -3.14 15.26 6.45
CA MET A 147 -1.80 14.69 6.39
C MET A 147 -1.60 14.06 5.02
N THR A 148 -0.49 14.34 4.40
CA THR A 148 -0.10 13.70 3.14
C THR A 148 0.84 12.53 3.43
N GLN A 149 0.60 11.41 2.77
CA GLN A 149 1.46 10.24 2.82
C GLN A 149 1.88 9.90 1.38
N SER A 150 3.18 9.96 1.12
CA SER A 150 3.74 9.57 -0.17
C SER A 150 4.51 8.26 -0.05
N MET A 151 4.65 7.55 -1.17
CA MET A 151 5.48 6.34 -1.22
C MET A 151 6.93 6.63 -0.83
N ASP A 152 7.46 7.79 -1.24
CA ASP A 152 8.81 8.20 -0.88
C ASP A 152 9.00 8.33 0.64
N SER A 153 8.00 8.89 1.34
CA SER A 153 8.07 9.00 2.81
C SER A 153 8.07 7.63 3.50
N MET A 154 7.37 6.65 2.93
CA MET A 154 7.41 5.27 3.40
C MET A 154 8.78 4.62 3.14
N LEU A 155 9.35 4.82 1.96
CA LEU A 155 10.69 4.33 1.63
C LEU A 155 11.75 4.97 2.52
N ASP A 156 11.67 6.26 2.81
CA ASP A 156 12.57 6.95 3.76
C ASP A 156 12.46 6.34 5.17
N GLN A 157 11.27 6.01 5.61
CA GLN A 157 11.06 5.37 6.91
C GLN A 157 11.65 3.95 6.95
N VAL A 158 11.46 3.16 5.90
CA VAL A 158 12.07 1.82 5.76
C VAL A 158 13.59 1.93 5.73
N ASN A 159 14.16 2.85 4.95
CA ASN A 159 15.59 3.08 4.88
C ASN A 159 16.18 3.50 6.24
N SER A 160 15.49 4.36 6.97
CA SER A 160 15.88 4.77 8.32
C SER A 160 15.89 3.59 9.29
N MET A 161 14.86 2.73 9.23
CA MET A 161 14.79 1.50 10.02
C MET A 161 15.93 0.54 9.68
N MET A 162 16.19 0.32 8.39
CA MET A 162 17.29 -0.54 7.92
C MET A 162 18.67 -0.01 8.35
N ASN A 163 18.85 1.32 8.30
CA ASN A 163 20.09 1.93 8.78
C ASN A 163 20.27 1.73 10.30
N THR A 164 19.23 1.89 11.08
CA THR A 164 19.25 1.63 12.53
C THR A 164 19.62 0.18 12.84
N LEU A 165 19.03 -0.78 12.13
CA LEU A 165 19.36 -2.20 12.27
C LEU A 165 20.82 -2.48 11.88
N SER A 166 21.30 -1.88 10.80
CA SER A 166 22.68 -2.03 10.33
C SER A 166 23.69 -1.53 11.37
N ILE A 167 23.41 -0.38 11.99
CA ILE A 167 24.24 0.16 13.08
C ILE A 167 24.24 -0.79 14.28
N ALA A 168 23.07 -1.30 14.68
CA ALA A 168 22.98 -2.23 15.79
C ALA A 168 23.80 -3.52 15.55
N ILE A 169 23.69 -4.09 14.35
CA ILE A 169 24.45 -5.26 13.94
C ILE A 169 25.95 -4.95 13.92
N ALA A 170 26.37 -3.80 13.39
CA ALA A 170 27.76 -3.38 13.35
C ALA A 170 28.38 -3.24 14.76
N VAL A 171 27.61 -2.70 15.71
CA VAL A 171 28.05 -2.60 17.12
C VAL A 171 28.24 -3.98 17.74
N ILE A 172 27.28 -4.89 17.56
CA ILE A 172 27.36 -6.26 18.08
C ILE A 172 28.57 -7.00 17.47
N ALA A 173 28.74 -6.88 16.15
CA ALA A 173 29.88 -7.48 15.44
C ALA A 173 31.23 -6.90 15.93
N GLY A 174 31.29 -5.59 16.15
CA GLY A 174 32.47 -4.90 16.69
C GLY A 174 32.85 -5.40 18.09
N ILE A 175 31.84 -5.51 18.98
CA ILE A 175 32.06 -6.05 20.32
C ILE A 175 32.55 -7.52 20.25
N SER A 176 31.92 -8.32 19.42
CA SER A 176 32.29 -9.74 19.23
C SER A 176 33.71 -9.88 18.72
N LEU A 177 34.13 -9.02 17.77
CA LEU A 177 35.49 -9.01 17.22
C LEU A 177 36.51 -8.59 18.29
N LEU A 178 36.19 -7.58 19.10
CA LEU A 178 37.06 -7.16 20.20
C LEU A 178 37.25 -8.28 21.23
N VAL A 179 36.19 -8.94 21.66
CA VAL A 179 36.26 -10.04 22.61
C VAL A 179 37.06 -11.23 22.03
N GLY A 180 36.80 -11.57 20.76
CA GLY A 180 37.55 -12.61 20.05
C GLY A 180 39.02 -12.25 19.89
N GLY A 181 39.34 -11.01 19.54
CA GLY A 181 40.69 -10.50 19.40
C GLY A 181 41.50 -10.56 20.72
N ILE A 182 40.88 -10.16 21.83
CA ILE A 182 41.48 -10.27 23.15
C ILE A 182 41.75 -11.75 23.52
N GLY A 183 40.82 -12.65 23.19
CA GLY A 183 41.01 -14.08 23.41
C GLY A 183 42.18 -14.66 22.63
N VAL A 184 42.34 -14.33 21.36
CA VAL A 184 43.48 -14.74 20.52
C VAL A 184 44.78 -14.12 21.03
N MET A 185 44.79 -12.86 21.42
CA MET A 185 45.93 -12.16 21.98
C MET A 185 46.42 -12.86 23.26
N ASN A 186 45.52 -13.24 24.16
CA ASN A 186 45.89 -13.96 25.39
C ASN A 186 46.54 -15.30 25.12
N ILE A 187 46.04 -16.09 24.15
CA ILE A 187 46.61 -17.37 23.76
C ILE A 187 47.99 -17.17 23.13
N MET A 188 48.17 -16.16 22.27
CA MET A 188 49.44 -15.85 21.66
C MET A 188 50.50 -15.39 22.70
N LEU A 189 50.11 -14.56 23.67
CA LEU A 189 50.98 -14.12 24.76
C LEU A 189 51.51 -15.30 25.58
N VAL A 190 50.64 -16.25 25.96
CA VAL A 190 51.03 -17.45 26.69
C VAL A 190 52.00 -18.29 25.83
N SER A 191 51.68 -18.53 24.57
CA SER A 191 52.51 -19.30 23.66
C SER A 191 53.89 -18.67 23.43
N VAL A 192 53.98 -17.35 23.30
CA VAL A 192 55.24 -16.63 23.13
C VAL A 192 56.06 -16.67 24.42
N THR A 193 55.46 -16.51 25.58
CA THR A 193 56.16 -16.56 26.88
C THR A 193 56.68 -17.94 27.19
N GLU A 194 55.96 -19.03 26.85
CA GLU A 194 56.46 -20.41 26.98
C GLU A 194 57.65 -20.67 26.06
N ARG A 195 57.63 -20.27 24.79
CA ARG A 195 58.74 -20.44 23.86
C ARG A 195 59.97 -19.62 24.23
N THR A 196 59.79 -18.38 24.70
CA THR A 196 60.91 -17.56 25.19
C THR A 196 61.57 -18.18 26.44
N ARG A 197 60.80 -18.82 27.32
CA ARG A 197 61.30 -19.54 28.46
C ARG A 197 62.10 -20.82 28.04
N GLU A 198 61.63 -21.56 27.04
CA GLU A 198 62.33 -22.71 26.50
C GLU A 198 63.69 -22.34 25.86
N ILE A 199 63.77 -21.21 25.14
CA ILE A 199 64.98 -20.70 24.50
C ILE A 199 65.94 -20.11 25.54
N GLY A 200 65.44 -19.50 26.62
CA GLY A 200 66.28 -18.89 27.66
C GLY A 200 66.90 -19.88 28.68
N ILE A 201 66.48 -21.15 28.65
CA ILE A 201 66.98 -22.19 29.54
C ILE A 201 68.09 -23.07 28.84
N ARG A 202 68.35 -22.81 27.57
CA ARG A 202 69.48 -23.39 26.84
C ARG A 202 70.59 -22.39 26.76
#